data_6786d01ead9f5d69756afe74f981f65b
#
_entry.id   6786d01ead9f5d69756afe74f981f65b
#
_cell.length_a   1.000
_cell.length_b   1.000
_cell.length_c   1.000
_cell.angle_alpha   90.00
_cell.angle_beta   90.00
_cell.angle_gamma   90.00
#
_symmetry.space_group_name_H-M   'P 1'
#
loop_
_entity.id
_entity.type
_entity.pdbx_description
1 polymer ?
#
loop_
_entity_poly.entity_id
_entity_poly.type
_entity_poly.pdbx_seq_one_letter_code
_entity_poly.pdbx_strand_id
1 'polypeptide(L)'
;MNFAKKRSIAVGVSLTSGLLLLGLYFIWSYTAVPPVKTVRERALTPHDQLLGTWFGEAGRGFIVGSHGLILRTVDGGAHWAAVASPVSDTLAAISFSDSAHGVIGGGDGVILTTIDGGLHWDRRSSATNQRLLKVQALEALHEYAVGAFGTFLSSVDGGITWRPHKLPWDQLVSRLSDEFGHIEPNLNAVWFVSPQRGWIVGEFGLVLSTSDGGATWSATKYGVDLPQLYDVVFQNDSNGWIAGQMGTLMRTSDEGRTWTTITVAITNDLDGIAIHNGWCIAVGDRAAILMHGVDNASRLITSDLRDSVFSGVAWSRKAPIAVGAAGTIVSIKLSESANTDERPTSLAVR
;
A
#
# COMPACT_ATOMS: atom_id res chain seq x y z
N MET A 1 29.64 -85.88 12.75
CA MET A 1 29.23 -85.32 11.50
C MET A 1 27.81 -84.72 11.73
N ASN A 2 27.72 -83.42 11.99
CA ASN A 2 26.46 -82.76 12.30
C ASN A 2 26.22 -81.66 11.26
N PHE A 3 25.11 -81.78 10.57
CA PHE A 3 24.60 -80.75 9.66
C PHE A 3 23.77 -79.73 10.43
N ALA A 4 24.20 -78.48 10.46
CA ALA A 4 23.46 -77.39 11.01
C ALA A 4 22.44 -76.86 10.00
N LYS A 5 21.15 -76.86 10.37
CA LYS A 5 20.03 -76.23 9.64
C LYS A 5 20.03 -74.74 9.84
N LYS A 6 20.27 -73.96 8.76
CA LYS A 6 20.00 -72.50 8.76
C LYS A 6 18.49 -72.27 8.67
N ARG A 7 17.92 -71.57 9.64
CA ARG A 7 16.56 -70.97 9.57
C ARG A 7 16.69 -69.56 9.00
N SER A 8 16.06 -69.33 7.87
CA SER A 8 15.84 -67.97 7.36
C SER A 8 14.67 -67.32 8.08
N ILE A 9 14.94 -66.21 8.72
CA ILE A 9 13.87 -65.34 9.29
C ILE A 9 13.56 -64.31 8.20
N ALA A 10 12.34 -64.38 7.63
CA ALA A 10 11.81 -63.35 6.76
C ALA A 10 11.40 -62.14 7.63
N VAL A 11 12.08 -61.01 7.44
CA VAL A 11 11.67 -59.74 8.02
C VAL A 11 10.70 -59.10 7.05
N GLY A 12 9.41 -59.22 7.34
CA GLY A 12 8.38 -58.44 6.66
C GLY A 12 8.39 -57.02 7.24
N VAL A 13 8.98 -56.09 6.50
CA VAL A 13 8.86 -54.67 6.86
C VAL A 13 7.57 -54.17 6.25
N SER A 14 6.59 -53.82 7.11
CA SER A 14 5.34 -53.19 6.74
C SER A 14 5.61 -51.80 6.24
N LEU A 15 5.41 -51.56 4.95
CA LEU A 15 5.53 -50.26 4.26
C LEU A 15 4.46 -49.23 4.67
N THR A 16 3.54 -49.55 5.60
CA THR A 16 2.44 -48.67 5.97
C THR A 16 2.77 -47.68 7.10
N SER A 17 3.84 -47.94 7.91
CA SER A 17 4.21 -47.07 9.03
C SER A 17 5.06 -45.86 8.63
N GLY A 18 5.76 -45.93 7.49
CA GLY A 18 6.61 -44.83 7.01
C GLY A 18 5.84 -43.65 6.39
N LEU A 19 4.73 -43.95 5.71
CA LEU A 19 3.89 -42.92 5.08
C LEU A 19 3.08 -42.10 6.10
N LEU A 20 2.67 -42.71 7.21
CA LEU A 20 1.98 -42.01 8.32
C LEU A 20 2.92 -41.10 9.11
N LEU A 21 4.18 -41.48 9.31
CA LEU A 21 5.18 -40.65 9.99
C LEU A 21 5.65 -39.47 9.11
N LEU A 22 5.78 -39.66 7.77
CA LEU A 22 6.07 -38.59 6.83
C LEU A 22 4.88 -37.62 6.70
N GLY A 23 3.65 -38.13 6.68
CA GLY A 23 2.45 -37.30 6.66
C GLY A 23 2.28 -36.46 7.93
N LEU A 24 2.57 -37.01 9.10
CA LEU A 24 2.55 -36.28 10.39
C LEU A 24 3.70 -35.26 10.49
N TYR A 25 4.88 -35.56 9.94
CA TYR A 25 6.00 -34.62 9.88
C TYR A 25 5.70 -33.44 8.96
N PHE A 26 5.06 -33.68 7.80
CA PHE A 26 4.63 -32.63 6.88
C PHE A 26 3.49 -31.78 7.46
N ILE A 27 2.51 -32.37 8.14
CA ILE A 27 1.41 -31.63 8.77
C ILE A 27 1.94 -30.78 9.94
N TRP A 28 2.93 -31.29 10.69
CA TRP A 28 3.50 -30.54 11.83
C TRP A 28 4.42 -29.39 11.37
N SER A 29 5.11 -29.52 10.23
CA SER A 29 5.91 -28.42 9.69
C SER A 29 5.08 -27.31 9.06
N TYR A 30 3.81 -27.58 8.69
CA TYR A 30 2.91 -26.55 8.15
C TYR A 30 2.12 -25.78 9.21
N THR A 31 2.05 -26.25 10.44
CA THR A 31 1.27 -25.62 11.53
C THR A 31 2.10 -24.86 12.55
N ALA A 32 3.40 -24.97 12.52
CA ALA A 32 4.28 -24.21 13.39
C ALA A 32 4.68 -22.90 12.71
N VAL A 33 3.82 -21.87 12.79
CA VAL A 33 4.31 -20.48 12.68
C VAL A 33 5.35 -20.33 13.79
N PRO A 34 6.65 -20.09 13.48
CA PRO A 34 7.64 -19.92 14.53
C PRO A 34 7.18 -18.78 15.43
N PRO A 35 7.30 -18.92 16.77
CA PRO A 35 6.97 -17.83 17.68
C PRO A 35 7.81 -16.63 17.22
N VAL A 36 7.13 -15.54 16.86
CA VAL A 36 7.77 -14.25 16.58
C VAL A 36 8.62 -13.99 17.83
N LYS A 37 9.96 -14.05 17.70
CA LYS A 37 10.85 -13.58 18.77
C LYS A 37 10.33 -12.19 19.10
N THR A 38 9.92 -12.00 20.34
CA THR A 38 9.46 -10.71 20.86
C THR A 38 10.51 -9.66 20.51
N VAL A 39 10.33 -9.03 19.36
CA VAL A 39 11.02 -7.79 19.02
C VAL A 39 10.47 -6.80 20.03
N ARG A 40 11.34 -6.16 20.80
CA ARG A 40 10.99 -5.13 21.79
C ARG A 40 9.91 -4.24 21.17
N GLU A 41 8.78 -4.09 21.87
CA GLU A 41 7.83 -3.04 21.56
C GLU A 41 8.60 -1.72 21.54
N ARG A 42 8.89 -1.22 20.36
CA ARG A 42 9.47 0.12 20.23
C ARG A 42 8.31 1.08 20.47
N ALA A 43 8.34 1.78 21.58
CA ALA A 43 7.42 2.88 21.78
C ALA A 43 7.63 3.92 20.64
N LEU A 44 6.54 4.26 19.95
CA LEU A 44 6.54 5.36 18.98
C LEU A 44 6.82 6.66 19.72
N THR A 45 7.57 7.54 19.07
CA THR A 45 7.94 8.85 19.60
C THR A 45 7.31 9.96 18.76
N PRO A 46 7.20 11.20 19.30
CA PRO A 46 6.72 12.34 18.52
C PRO A 46 7.59 12.67 17.28
N HIS A 47 8.78 12.11 17.17
CA HIS A 47 9.67 12.29 16.03
C HIS A 47 9.46 11.24 14.92
N ASP A 48 8.69 10.21 15.17
CA ASP A 48 8.39 9.19 14.17
C ASP A 48 7.32 9.72 13.21
N GLN A 49 7.62 9.68 11.90
CA GLN A 49 6.68 9.98 10.83
C GLN A 49 6.21 8.65 10.24
N LEU A 50 4.92 8.36 10.31
CA LEU A 50 4.30 7.19 9.71
C LEU A 50 3.74 7.62 8.35
N LEU A 51 4.24 7.03 7.25
CA LEU A 51 3.99 7.52 5.90
C LEU A 51 3.11 6.59 5.08
N GLY A 52 3.34 5.29 5.18
CA GLY A 52 2.59 4.29 4.42
C GLY A 52 1.99 3.23 5.33
N THR A 53 0.82 2.73 4.95
CA THR A 53 0.16 1.60 5.63
C THR A 53 -0.50 0.67 4.63
N TRP A 54 -0.54 -0.59 4.98
CA TRP A 54 -1.19 -1.63 4.19
C TRP A 54 -1.82 -2.67 5.12
N PHE A 55 -2.99 -3.19 4.74
CA PHE A 55 -3.66 -4.30 5.42
C PHE A 55 -4.09 -5.36 4.40
N GLY A 56 -3.86 -6.61 4.73
CA GLY A 56 -4.32 -7.78 4.01
C GLY A 56 -5.32 -8.59 4.83
N GLU A 57 -5.53 -9.82 4.37
CA GLU A 57 -6.39 -10.77 5.04
C GLU A 57 -5.88 -11.19 6.43
N ALA A 58 -6.74 -11.83 7.21
CA ALA A 58 -6.45 -12.37 8.54
C ALA A 58 -5.96 -11.35 9.59
N GLY A 59 -6.17 -10.03 9.34
CA GLY A 59 -5.78 -8.98 10.29
C GLY A 59 -4.29 -8.64 10.26
N ARG A 60 -3.56 -9.11 9.26
CA ARG A 60 -2.17 -8.72 9.03
C ARG A 60 -2.11 -7.33 8.45
N GLY A 61 -1.23 -6.49 8.98
CA GLY A 61 -1.00 -5.15 8.45
C GLY A 61 0.42 -4.66 8.73
N PHE A 62 0.79 -3.62 8.02
CA PHE A 62 2.10 -2.97 8.14
C PHE A 62 1.95 -1.46 8.13
N ILE A 63 2.89 -0.81 8.81
CA ILE A 63 3.14 0.63 8.75
C ILE A 63 4.61 0.84 8.47
N VAL A 64 4.93 1.78 7.60
CA VAL A 64 6.30 2.20 7.30
C VAL A 64 6.47 3.70 7.51
N GLY A 65 7.71 4.14 7.77
CA GLY A 65 7.95 5.54 8.07
C GLY A 65 9.41 5.95 8.12
N SER A 66 9.66 7.05 8.83
CA SER A 66 11.01 7.63 8.98
C SER A 66 11.99 6.67 9.65
N HIS A 67 13.29 6.87 9.40
CA HIS A 67 14.39 6.11 10.01
C HIS A 67 14.31 4.59 9.81
N GLY A 68 13.81 4.15 8.65
CA GLY A 68 13.66 2.74 8.32
C GLY A 68 12.60 2.03 9.15
N LEU A 69 11.66 2.76 9.75
CA LEU A 69 10.62 2.16 10.60
C LEU A 69 9.73 1.22 9.79
N ILE A 70 9.60 -0.02 10.27
CA ILE A 70 8.64 -1.01 9.81
C ILE A 70 7.93 -1.56 11.02
N LEU A 71 6.60 -1.40 11.09
CA LEU A 71 5.74 -2.00 12.11
C LEU A 71 4.86 -3.05 11.46
N ARG A 72 4.58 -4.14 12.19
CA ARG A 72 3.73 -5.24 11.76
C ARG A 72 2.67 -5.54 12.82
N THR A 73 1.44 -5.77 12.37
CA THR A 73 0.35 -6.31 13.19
C THR A 73 -0.15 -7.65 12.62
N VAL A 74 -0.78 -8.47 13.47
CA VAL A 74 -1.48 -9.71 13.08
C VAL A 74 -2.90 -9.76 13.62
N ASP A 75 -3.35 -8.70 14.29
CA ASP A 75 -4.63 -8.63 14.99
C ASP A 75 -5.52 -7.46 14.52
N GLY A 76 -5.22 -6.92 13.34
CA GLY A 76 -5.98 -5.84 12.73
C GLY A 76 -5.63 -4.46 13.27
N GLY A 77 -4.41 -4.29 13.79
CA GLY A 77 -3.89 -3.03 14.29
C GLY A 77 -4.11 -2.80 15.78
N ALA A 78 -4.54 -3.83 16.54
CA ALA A 78 -4.67 -3.71 18.00
C ALA A 78 -3.31 -3.65 18.68
N HIS A 79 -2.33 -4.41 18.18
CA HIS A 79 -0.94 -4.38 18.66
C HIS A 79 0.02 -4.32 17.47
N TRP A 80 1.14 -3.62 17.68
CA TRP A 80 2.17 -3.43 16.66
C TRP A 80 3.54 -3.84 17.18
N ALA A 81 4.26 -4.61 16.39
CA ALA A 81 5.63 -5.01 16.66
C ALA A 81 6.58 -4.44 15.60
N ALA A 82 7.74 -3.94 16.01
CA ALA A 82 8.75 -3.50 15.09
C ALA A 82 9.40 -4.69 14.37
N VAL A 83 9.62 -4.53 13.06
CA VAL A 83 10.36 -5.47 12.21
C VAL A 83 11.73 -4.85 11.89
N ALA A 84 12.78 -5.66 11.85
CA ALA A 84 14.11 -5.20 11.49
C ALA A 84 14.13 -4.69 10.06
N SER A 85 14.67 -3.47 9.87
CA SER A 85 14.89 -2.88 8.56
C SER A 85 16.37 -2.96 8.18
N PRO A 86 16.73 -3.30 6.93
CA PRO A 86 18.10 -3.27 6.46
C PRO A 86 18.62 -1.86 6.14
N VAL A 87 17.77 -0.83 6.29
CA VAL A 87 18.10 0.57 5.97
C VAL A 87 17.63 1.52 7.07
N SER A 88 18.21 2.71 7.10
CA SER A 88 17.77 3.84 7.96
C SER A 88 17.07 4.96 7.19
N ASP A 89 16.93 4.81 5.89
CA ASP A 89 16.25 5.77 5.02
C ASP A 89 14.76 5.84 5.33
N THR A 90 14.11 6.94 4.96
CA THR A 90 12.67 7.07 5.08
C THR A 90 11.98 6.10 4.13
N LEU A 91 11.06 5.29 4.66
CA LEU A 91 10.20 4.37 3.94
C LEU A 91 8.84 5.05 3.72
N ALA A 92 8.46 5.28 2.45
CA ALA A 92 7.31 6.11 2.12
C ALA A 92 6.03 5.29 1.86
N ALA A 93 6.16 4.14 1.23
CA ALA A 93 5.00 3.34 0.83
C ALA A 93 5.29 1.83 0.96
N ILE A 94 4.24 1.06 1.13
CA ILE A 94 4.28 -0.40 1.27
C ILE A 94 3.09 -1.02 0.54
N SER A 95 3.30 -2.14 -0.15
CA SER A 95 2.27 -2.90 -0.82
C SER A 95 2.60 -4.39 -0.82
N PHE A 96 1.58 -5.24 -0.82
CA PHE A 96 1.71 -6.69 -0.96
C PHE A 96 0.82 -7.19 -2.08
N SER A 97 1.32 -8.10 -2.89
CA SER A 97 0.54 -8.81 -3.93
C SER A 97 -0.22 -10.01 -3.37
N ASP A 98 0.33 -10.64 -2.32
CA ASP A 98 -0.25 -11.82 -1.67
C ASP A 98 0.18 -11.93 -0.19
N SER A 99 0.03 -13.12 0.38
CA SER A 99 0.42 -13.36 1.77
C SER A 99 1.93 -13.43 2.03
N ALA A 100 2.75 -13.57 1.00
CA ALA A 100 4.20 -13.75 1.12
C ALA A 100 5.00 -12.58 0.54
N HIS A 101 4.56 -12.06 -0.64
CA HIS A 101 5.34 -11.13 -1.43
C HIS A 101 4.89 -9.69 -1.20
N GLY A 102 5.84 -8.82 -0.91
CA GLY A 102 5.59 -7.40 -0.69
C GLY A 102 6.79 -6.53 -1.02
N VAL A 103 6.52 -5.26 -1.26
CA VAL A 103 7.49 -4.23 -1.62
C VAL A 103 7.32 -2.99 -0.75
N ILE A 104 8.43 -2.36 -0.40
CA ILE A 104 8.50 -1.04 0.24
C ILE A 104 9.36 -0.13 -0.64
N GLY A 105 8.90 1.11 -0.84
CA GLY A 105 9.65 2.17 -1.52
C GLY A 105 9.93 3.35 -0.59
N GLY A 106 11.01 4.09 -0.86
CA GLY A 106 11.35 5.21 0.01
C GLY A 106 12.40 6.19 -0.53
N GLY A 107 13.04 6.90 0.39
CA GLY A 107 14.10 7.87 0.11
C GLY A 107 15.29 7.26 -0.61
N ASP A 108 16.03 8.08 -1.34
CA ASP A 108 17.26 7.70 -2.05
C ASP A 108 17.13 6.45 -2.94
N GLY A 109 15.94 6.28 -3.55
CA GLY A 109 15.64 5.13 -4.40
C GLY A 109 15.58 3.80 -3.66
N VAL A 110 15.37 3.80 -2.33
CA VAL A 110 15.27 2.57 -1.55
C VAL A 110 14.10 1.73 -2.05
N ILE A 111 14.39 0.47 -2.34
CA ILE A 111 13.41 -0.61 -2.51
C ILE A 111 13.79 -1.75 -1.58
N LEU A 112 12.80 -2.22 -0.81
CA LEU A 112 12.90 -3.44 -0.02
C LEU A 112 11.85 -4.43 -0.51
N THR A 113 12.18 -5.71 -0.54
CA THR A 113 11.24 -6.78 -0.88
C THR A 113 11.21 -7.85 0.20
N THR A 114 10.08 -8.53 0.31
CA THR A 114 9.90 -9.70 1.17
C THR A 114 9.26 -10.84 0.39
N ILE A 115 9.58 -12.08 0.77
CA ILE A 115 8.96 -13.31 0.24
C ILE A 115 8.40 -14.20 1.38
N ASP A 116 8.40 -13.70 2.60
CA ASP A 116 7.98 -14.42 3.81
C ASP A 116 6.90 -13.68 4.62
N GLY A 117 6.14 -12.81 3.94
CA GLY A 117 5.06 -12.06 4.54
C GLY A 117 5.52 -10.93 5.45
N GLY A 118 6.69 -10.35 5.17
CA GLY A 118 7.24 -9.21 5.87
C GLY A 118 7.91 -9.54 7.20
N LEU A 119 8.35 -10.79 7.39
CA LEU A 119 9.18 -11.15 8.53
C LEU A 119 10.63 -10.69 8.34
N HIS A 120 11.12 -10.77 7.09
CA HIS A 120 12.41 -10.25 6.66
C HIS A 120 12.26 -9.42 5.41
N TRP A 121 13.12 -8.41 5.28
CA TRP A 121 13.15 -7.50 4.15
C TRP A 121 14.56 -7.40 3.57
N ASP A 122 14.66 -7.58 2.27
CA ASP A 122 15.91 -7.48 1.52
C ASP A 122 15.95 -6.19 0.70
N ARG A 123 17.08 -5.48 0.74
CA ARG A 123 17.30 -4.32 -0.13
C ARG A 123 17.57 -4.76 -1.57
N ARG A 124 16.90 -4.11 -2.53
CA ARG A 124 17.07 -4.30 -3.97
C ARG A 124 17.61 -3.03 -4.62
N SER A 125 18.25 -3.18 -5.77
CA SER A 125 18.66 -2.03 -6.59
C SER A 125 17.47 -1.53 -7.39
N SER A 126 17.11 -0.26 -7.23
CA SER A 126 16.06 0.41 -8.01
C SER A 126 16.55 1.03 -9.31
N ALA A 127 17.86 1.04 -9.55
CA ALA A 127 18.51 1.74 -10.65
C ALA A 127 18.25 3.28 -10.65
N THR A 128 17.84 3.86 -9.53
CA THR A 128 17.65 5.30 -9.32
C THR A 128 18.07 5.71 -7.91
N ASN A 129 18.38 6.99 -7.71
CA ASN A 129 18.55 7.63 -6.41
C ASN A 129 17.41 8.62 -6.10
N GLN A 130 16.38 8.68 -6.96
CA GLN A 130 15.23 9.54 -6.73
C GLN A 130 14.33 8.97 -5.64
N ARG A 131 13.73 9.86 -4.84
CA ARG A 131 12.77 9.46 -3.81
C ARG A 131 11.55 8.80 -4.44
N LEU A 132 11.25 7.58 -4.01
CA LEU A 132 10.04 6.86 -4.37
C LEU A 132 8.93 7.25 -3.41
N LEU A 133 7.77 7.62 -3.95
CA LEU A 133 6.63 8.14 -3.20
C LEU A 133 5.53 7.10 -3.03
N LYS A 134 5.33 6.26 -4.04
CA LYS A 134 4.35 5.17 -4.00
C LYS A 134 4.92 3.91 -4.63
N VAL A 135 4.53 2.77 -4.09
CA VAL A 135 4.75 1.45 -4.67
C VAL A 135 3.45 0.67 -4.72
N GLN A 136 3.31 -0.18 -5.71
CA GLN A 136 2.23 -1.15 -5.80
C GLN A 136 2.79 -2.51 -6.20
N ALA A 137 2.49 -3.54 -5.38
CA ALA A 137 2.62 -4.93 -5.77
C ALA A 137 1.27 -5.38 -6.32
N LEU A 138 1.24 -5.73 -7.58
CA LEU A 138 0.11 -6.34 -8.26
C LEU A 138 0.32 -7.87 -8.27
N GLU A 139 -0.70 -8.61 -8.66
CA GLU A 139 -0.66 -10.07 -8.69
C GLU A 139 0.64 -10.66 -9.26
N ALA A 140 1.00 -11.80 -8.73
CA ALA A 140 2.05 -12.73 -9.12
C ALA A 140 3.48 -12.19 -9.14
N LEU A 141 3.86 -11.16 -9.84
CA LEU A 141 5.27 -10.74 -9.95
C LEU A 141 5.39 -9.31 -10.51
N HIS A 142 4.26 -8.64 -10.76
CA HIS A 142 4.29 -7.28 -11.29
C HIS A 142 4.30 -6.27 -10.16
N GLU A 143 5.28 -5.38 -10.19
CA GLU A 143 5.41 -4.31 -9.22
C GLU A 143 5.74 -3.00 -9.91
N TYR A 144 5.24 -1.92 -9.34
CA TYR A 144 5.39 -0.58 -9.88
C TYR A 144 5.83 0.37 -8.77
N ALA A 145 6.67 1.34 -9.12
CA ALA A 145 7.08 2.41 -8.24
C ALA A 145 7.11 3.74 -8.98
N VAL A 146 6.64 4.78 -8.32
CA VAL A 146 6.69 6.15 -8.83
C VAL A 146 7.31 7.08 -7.80
N GLY A 147 7.83 8.23 -8.27
CA GLY A 147 8.48 9.16 -7.38
C GLY A 147 8.84 10.51 -7.98
N ALA A 148 9.82 11.14 -7.38
CA ALA A 148 10.28 12.47 -7.73
C ALA A 148 10.85 12.51 -9.16
N PHE A 149 10.75 13.68 -9.79
CA PHE A 149 11.31 13.97 -11.11
C PHE A 149 10.89 12.93 -12.16
N GLY A 150 9.60 12.70 -12.27
CA GLY A 150 9.02 11.82 -13.29
C GLY A 150 9.43 10.34 -13.18
N THR A 151 9.98 9.93 -12.03
CA THR A 151 10.45 8.56 -11.84
C THR A 151 9.29 7.56 -11.93
N PHE A 152 9.41 6.62 -12.87
CA PHE A 152 8.55 5.46 -13.00
C PHE A 152 9.39 4.21 -13.21
N LEU A 153 9.19 3.21 -12.35
CA LEU A 153 9.89 1.92 -12.36
C LEU A 153 8.87 0.79 -12.43
N SER A 154 9.23 -0.31 -13.09
CA SER A 154 8.47 -1.55 -13.04
C SER A 154 9.37 -2.76 -12.80
N SER A 155 8.81 -3.79 -12.21
CA SER A 155 9.37 -5.13 -12.05
C SER A 155 8.38 -6.16 -12.58
N VAL A 156 8.88 -7.29 -13.09
CA VAL A 156 8.11 -8.44 -13.55
C VAL A 156 8.61 -9.75 -12.92
N ASP A 157 9.41 -9.64 -11.87
CA ASP A 157 10.05 -10.77 -11.19
C ASP A 157 9.92 -10.69 -9.65
N GLY A 158 8.85 -10.03 -9.15
CA GLY A 158 8.59 -9.88 -7.73
C GLY A 158 9.52 -8.90 -7.03
N GLY A 159 9.92 -7.82 -7.74
CA GLY A 159 10.78 -6.78 -7.19
C GLY A 159 12.26 -7.16 -7.06
N ILE A 160 12.69 -8.29 -7.64
CA ILE A 160 14.10 -8.69 -7.64
C ILE A 160 14.91 -7.74 -8.50
N THR A 161 14.41 -7.43 -9.71
CA THR A 161 15.00 -6.46 -10.62
C THR A 161 14.00 -5.38 -11.00
N TRP A 162 14.49 -4.15 -11.13
CA TRP A 162 13.68 -2.98 -11.44
C TRP A 162 14.17 -2.31 -12.71
N ARG A 163 13.23 -1.97 -13.58
CA ARG A 163 13.49 -1.29 -14.84
C ARG A 163 12.96 0.13 -14.77
N PRO A 164 13.83 1.16 -14.91
CA PRO A 164 13.39 2.54 -15.06
C PRO A 164 12.81 2.77 -16.47
N HIS A 165 11.72 3.55 -16.54
CA HIS A 165 11.06 3.98 -17.76
C HIS A 165 11.25 5.46 -17.95
N LYS A 166 11.69 5.86 -19.14
CA LYS A 166 11.76 7.27 -19.52
C LYS A 166 10.45 7.69 -20.18
N LEU A 167 9.70 8.57 -19.53
CA LEU A 167 8.45 9.09 -20.05
C LEU A 167 8.71 10.26 -21.01
N PRO A 168 7.96 10.38 -22.12
CA PRO A 168 8.12 11.47 -23.08
C PRO A 168 7.42 12.75 -22.61
N TRP A 169 7.97 13.41 -21.59
CA TRP A 169 7.35 14.52 -20.86
C TRP A 169 6.91 15.67 -21.79
N ASP A 170 7.74 16.09 -22.74
CA ASP A 170 7.40 17.17 -23.67
C ASP A 170 6.15 16.88 -24.52
N GLN A 171 5.81 15.60 -24.70
CA GLN A 171 4.58 15.19 -25.39
C GLN A 171 3.41 15.03 -24.42
N LEU A 172 3.65 14.45 -23.24
CA LEU A 172 2.62 14.18 -22.25
C LEU A 172 2.06 15.47 -21.63
N VAL A 173 2.91 16.46 -21.40
CA VAL A 173 2.54 17.74 -20.77
C VAL A 173 2.98 18.94 -21.61
N SER A 174 2.74 18.89 -22.92
CA SER A 174 3.23 19.87 -23.90
C SER A 174 2.93 21.32 -23.51
N ARG A 175 1.72 21.63 -23.00
CA ARG A 175 1.35 23.00 -22.57
C ARG A 175 2.24 23.51 -21.43
N LEU A 176 2.63 22.64 -20.49
CA LEU A 176 3.53 23.01 -19.40
C LEU A 176 4.95 23.18 -19.93
N SER A 177 5.37 22.30 -20.85
CA SER A 177 6.69 22.41 -21.49
C SER A 177 6.82 23.65 -22.38
N ASP A 178 5.75 24.10 -23.03
CA ASP A 178 5.72 25.34 -23.79
C ASP A 178 5.88 26.58 -22.90
N GLU A 179 5.35 26.53 -21.66
CA GLU A 179 5.37 27.65 -20.71
C GLU A 179 6.64 27.70 -19.86
N PHE A 180 7.10 26.54 -19.37
CA PHE A 180 8.20 26.44 -18.39
C PHE A 180 9.46 25.75 -18.92
N GLY A 181 9.47 25.30 -20.18
CA GLY A 181 10.53 24.44 -20.72
C GLY A 181 10.33 22.98 -20.30
N HIS A 182 11.39 22.18 -20.45
CA HIS A 182 11.34 20.76 -20.06
C HIS A 182 11.08 20.59 -18.58
N ILE A 183 10.03 19.85 -18.23
CA ILE A 183 9.65 19.54 -16.86
C ILE A 183 9.43 18.03 -16.68
N GLU A 184 9.76 17.52 -15.52
CA GLU A 184 9.52 16.16 -15.07
C GLU A 184 8.73 16.22 -13.74
N PRO A 185 7.37 16.24 -13.79
CA PRO A 185 6.55 16.38 -12.60
C PRO A 185 6.79 15.24 -11.61
N ASN A 186 6.66 15.52 -10.31
CA ASN A 186 6.61 14.45 -9.33
C ASN A 186 5.37 13.59 -9.57
N LEU A 187 5.57 12.26 -9.58
CA LEU A 187 4.53 11.25 -9.65
C LEU A 187 4.24 10.76 -8.23
N ASN A 188 3.07 11.13 -7.71
CA ASN A 188 2.75 10.94 -6.30
C ASN A 188 2.13 9.56 -6.01
N ALA A 189 1.34 9.02 -6.95
CA ALA A 189 0.75 7.70 -6.78
C ALA A 189 0.59 6.95 -8.11
N VAL A 190 0.59 5.63 -8.01
CA VAL A 190 0.39 4.68 -9.11
C VAL A 190 -0.60 3.62 -8.69
N TRP A 191 -1.50 3.25 -9.61
CA TRP A 191 -2.44 2.15 -9.42
C TRP A 191 -2.67 1.40 -10.72
N PHE A 192 -2.42 0.10 -10.70
CA PHE A 192 -2.74 -0.83 -11.76
C PHE A 192 -3.86 -1.75 -11.31
N VAL A 193 -4.87 -1.95 -12.15
CA VAL A 193 -5.95 -2.93 -11.94
C VAL A 193 -5.64 -4.26 -12.61
N SER A 194 -4.73 -4.24 -13.57
CA SER A 194 -4.17 -5.43 -14.25
C SER A 194 -2.75 -5.11 -14.74
N PRO A 195 -1.94 -6.09 -15.14
CA PRO A 195 -0.61 -5.83 -15.70
C PRO A 195 -0.60 -4.89 -16.91
N GLN A 196 -1.73 -4.71 -17.59
CA GLN A 196 -1.84 -3.87 -18.78
C GLN A 196 -2.41 -2.49 -18.48
N ARG A 197 -3.33 -2.35 -17.51
CA ARG A 197 -4.09 -1.12 -17.28
C ARG A 197 -3.73 -0.48 -15.96
N GLY A 198 -3.31 0.79 -16.02
CA GLY A 198 -2.92 1.55 -14.84
C GLY A 198 -3.04 3.06 -15.00
N TRP A 199 -2.93 3.75 -13.87
CA TRP A 199 -2.97 5.21 -13.77
C TRP A 199 -1.84 5.69 -12.88
N ILE A 200 -1.37 6.90 -13.19
CA ILE A 200 -0.43 7.65 -12.35
C ILE A 200 -1.03 9.03 -12.14
N VAL A 201 -0.90 9.55 -10.92
CA VAL A 201 -1.28 10.92 -10.58
C VAL A 201 -0.11 11.67 -9.96
N GLY A 202 -0.12 13.01 -10.09
CA GLY A 202 1.01 13.80 -9.61
C GLY A 202 0.77 15.31 -9.58
N GLU A 203 1.85 16.06 -9.67
CA GLU A 203 1.85 17.52 -9.70
C GLU A 203 1.07 18.08 -10.90
N PHE A 204 0.67 19.34 -10.82
CA PHE A 204 -0.10 20.04 -11.85
C PHE A 204 -1.43 19.36 -12.22
N GLY A 205 -2.06 18.67 -11.28
CA GLY A 205 -3.29 17.92 -11.52
C GLY A 205 -3.12 16.79 -12.54
N LEU A 206 -1.89 16.30 -12.72
CA LEU A 206 -1.54 15.30 -13.72
C LEU A 206 -2.27 13.97 -13.46
N VAL A 207 -2.96 13.48 -14.48
CA VAL A 207 -3.52 12.13 -14.54
C VAL A 207 -3.04 11.47 -15.82
N LEU A 208 -2.23 10.44 -15.69
CA LEU A 208 -1.78 9.59 -16.80
C LEU A 208 -2.54 8.26 -16.75
N SER A 209 -2.79 7.67 -17.92
CA SER A 209 -3.35 6.33 -18.06
C SER A 209 -2.57 5.52 -19.09
N THR A 210 -2.50 4.21 -18.85
CA THR A 210 -1.91 3.22 -19.76
C THR A 210 -2.87 2.06 -19.98
N SER A 211 -2.77 1.41 -21.14
CA SER A 211 -3.47 0.17 -21.49
C SER A 211 -2.52 -0.94 -22.00
N ASP A 212 -1.21 -0.70 -21.91
CA ASP A 212 -0.15 -1.58 -22.41
C ASP A 212 0.96 -1.86 -21.38
N GLY A 213 0.61 -1.77 -20.09
CA GLY A 213 1.52 -2.08 -18.98
C GLY A 213 2.58 -0.99 -18.72
N GLY A 214 2.30 0.25 -19.14
CA GLY A 214 3.21 1.37 -18.97
C GLY A 214 4.25 1.52 -20.08
N ALA A 215 4.10 0.78 -21.19
CA ALA A 215 4.93 0.97 -22.37
C ALA A 215 4.64 2.33 -23.02
N THR A 216 3.35 2.73 -23.05
CA THR A 216 2.92 4.06 -23.43
C THR A 216 1.94 4.66 -22.42
N TRP A 217 1.94 5.99 -22.32
CA TRP A 217 1.07 6.74 -21.43
C TRP A 217 0.37 7.87 -22.16
N SER A 218 -0.86 8.16 -21.75
CA SER A 218 -1.64 9.29 -22.21
C SER A 218 -2.03 10.17 -21.04
N ALA A 219 -1.81 11.48 -21.15
CA ALA A 219 -2.26 12.45 -20.16
C ALA A 219 -3.72 12.81 -20.41
N THR A 220 -4.59 12.51 -19.45
CA THR A 220 -6.03 12.84 -19.55
C THR A 220 -6.36 14.18 -18.91
N LYS A 221 -5.52 14.66 -17.97
CA LYS A 221 -5.69 15.93 -17.28
C LYS A 221 -4.34 16.44 -16.80
N TYR A 222 -4.10 17.73 -16.95
CA TYR A 222 -2.98 18.47 -16.33
C TYR A 222 -3.16 19.99 -16.57
N GLY A 223 -2.48 20.81 -15.76
CA GLY A 223 -2.45 22.27 -15.90
C GLY A 223 -1.88 22.98 -14.68
N VAL A 224 -1.28 24.17 -14.88
CA VAL A 224 -0.60 24.93 -13.80
C VAL A 224 -1.53 25.35 -12.66
N ASP A 225 -2.79 25.63 -12.97
CA ASP A 225 -3.78 26.06 -11.98
C ASP A 225 -4.52 24.87 -11.34
N LEU A 226 -4.13 23.64 -11.67
CA LEU A 226 -4.77 22.46 -11.10
C LEU A 226 -4.08 22.03 -9.81
N PRO A 227 -4.86 21.61 -8.79
CA PRO A 227 -4.31 21.14 -7.54
C PRO A 227 -3.46 19.89 -7.74
N GLN A 228 -2.45 19.71 -6.89
CA GLN A 228 -1.68 18.47 -6.87
C GLN A 228 -2.58 17.30 -6.48
N LEU A 229 -2.34 16.16 -7.11
CA LEU A 229 -3.02 14.91 -6.83
C LEU A 229 -2.06 13.99 -6.06
N TYR A 230 -2.50 13.48 -4.90
CA TYR A 230 -1.61 12.78 -3.98
C TYR A 230 -1.82 11.27 -4.00
N ASP A 231 -3.05 10.80 -4.20
CA ASP A 231 -3.31 9.36 -4.21
C ASP A 231 -4.40 8.99 -5.22
N VAL A 232 -4.31 7.76 -5.75
CA VAL A 232 -5.28 7.18 -6.69
C VAL A 232 -5.52 5.72 -6.32
N VAL A 233 -6.79 5.30 -6.35
CA VAL A 233 -7.19 3.93 -6.05
C VAL A 233 -8.39 3.53 -6.87
N PHE A 234 -8.44 2.28 -7.32
CA PHE A 234 -9.61 1.71 -8.01
C PHE A 234 -10.19 0.57 -7.21
N GLN A 235 -11.52 0.54 -7.14
CA GLN A 235 -12.27 -0.56 -6.54
C GLN A 235 -12.38 -1.75 -7.49
N ASN A 236 -12.46 -1.47 -8.78
CA ASN A 236 -12.53 -2.40 -9.90
C ASN A 236 -12.08 -1.68 -11.17
N ASP A 237 -12.13 -2.33 -12.32
CA ASP A 237 -11.68 -1.78 -13.59
C ASP A 237 -12.32 -0.44 -13.96
N SER A 238 -13.56 -0.18 -13.52
CA SER A 238 -14.34 1.00 -13.95
C SER A 238 -14.39 2.12 -12.91
N ASN A 239 -14.40 1.76 -11.61
CA ASN A 239 -14.65 2.73 -10.54
C ASN A 239 -13.36 3.04 -9.78
N GLY A 240 -12.95 4.30 -9.84
CA GLY A 240 -11.75 4.80 -9.17
C GLY A 240 -11.95 6.15 -8.50
N TRP A 241 -11.00 6.51 -7.66
CA TRP A 241 -10.98 7.72 -6.86
C TRP A 241 -9.60 8.35 -6.88
N ILE A 242 -9.55 9.67 -6.83
CA ILE A 242 -8.32 10.46 -6.69
C ILE A 242 -8.53 11.42 -5.53
N ALA A 243 -7.52 11.52 -4.66
CA ALA A 243 -7.44 12.52 -3.60
C ALA A 243 -6.26 13.46 -3.85
N GLY A 244 -6.36 14.70 -3.35
CA GLY A 244 -5.30 15.69 -3.57
C GLY A 244 -5.48 16.97 -2.76
N GLN A 245 -4.76 17.99 -3.19
CA GLN A 245 -4.66 19.28 -2.56
C GLN A 245 -6.00 20.01 -2.51
N MET A 246 -6.18 20.85 -1.46
CA MET A 246 -7.33 21.73 -1.28
C MET A 246 -8.68 20.98 -1.24
N GLY A 247 -8.73 19.82 -0.60
CA GLY A 247 -9.93 18.99 -0.50
C GLY A 247 -10.32 18.34 -1.84
N THR A 248 -9.40 18.25 -2.78
CA THR A 248 -9.68 17.61 -4.06
C THR A 248 -10.03 16.15 -3.86
N LEU A 249 -11.25 15.79 -4.25
CA LEU A 249 -11.72 14.42 -4.34
C LEU A 249 -12.40 14.25 -5.69
N MET A 250 -11.95 13.28 -6.49
CA MET A 250 -12.52 12.99 -7.79
C MET A 250 -12.90 11.52 -7.89
N ARG A 251 -13.89 11.23 -8.72
CA ARG A 251 -14.36 9.88 -9.00
C ARG A 251 -14.46 9.65 -10.50
N THR A 252 -14.14 8.43 -10.90
CA THR A 252 -14.47 7.90 -12.23
C THR A 252 -15.42 6.70 -12.10
N SER A 253 -16.23 6.47 -13.13
CA SER A 253 -17.04 5.26 -13.32
C SER A 253 -16.90 4.69 -14.73
N ASP A 254 -15.92 5.18 -15.49
CA ASP A 254 -15.70 4.88 -16.92
C ASP A 254 -14.24 4.52 -17.21
N GLU A 255 -13.58 3.79 -16.28
CA GLU A 255 -12.19 3.33 -16.45
C GLU A 255 -11.18 4.49 -16.47
N GLY A 256 -11.47 5.60 -15.76
CA GLY A 256 -10.59 6.77 -15.72
C GLY A 256 -10.55 7.60 -17.01
N ARG A 257 -11.49 7.38 -17.94
CA ARG A 257 -11.61 8.22 -19.15
C ARG A 257 -12.07 9.62 -18.79
N THR A 258 -12.99 9.72 -17.84
CA THR A 258 -13.42 11.00 -17.26
C THR A 258 -13.38 10.98 -15.74
N TRP A 259 -13.09 12.13 -15.15
CA TRP A 259 -13.03 12.32 -13.72
C TRP A 259 -13.95 13.45 -13.28
N THR A 260 -14.90 13.14 -12.41
CA THR A 260 -15.85 14.10 -11.86
C THR A 260 -15.41 14.52 -10.46
N THR A 261 -15.28 15.83 -10.23
CA THR A 261 -14.97 16.37 -8.90
C THR A 261 -16.17 16.21 -7.98
N ILE A 262 -15.92 15.68 -6.79
CA ILE A 262 -16.90 15.59 -5.71
C ILE A 262 -16.75 16.82 -4.84
N THR A 263 -17.86 17.54 -4.67
CA THR A 263 -17.88 18.71 -3.77
C THR A 263 -17.81 18.24 -2.33
N VAL A 264 -16.78 18.68 -1.62
CA VAL A 264 -16.57 18.40 -0.20
C VAL A 264 -16.47 19.73 0.58
N ALA A 265 -16.87 19.72 1.84
CA ALA A 265 -16.92 20.92 2.67
C ALA A 265 -15.59 21.20 3.41
N ILE A 266 -14.46 20.79 2.82
CA ILE A 266 -13.11 20.98 3.38
C ILE A 266 -12.16 21.50 2.31
N THR A 267 -11.15 22.24 2.75
CA THR A 267 -10.04 22.74 1.92
C THR A 267 -8.68 22.21 2.38
N ASN A 268 -8.69 21.23 3.28
CA ASN A 268 -7.49 20.55 3.73
C ASN A 268 -6.97 19.61 2.63
N ASP A 269 -5.68 19.43 2.57
CA ASP A 269 -5.09 18.44 1.68
C ASP A 269 -5.52 17.02 2.09
N LEU A 270 -5.76 16.16 1.09
CA LEU A 270 -6.14 14.76 1.25
C LEU A 270 -4.99 13.90 0.71
N ASP A 271 -4.12 13.42 1.60
CA ASP A 271 -2.85 12.78 1.26
C ASP A 271 -2.98 11.28 0.98
N GLY A 272 -3.98 10.64 1.54
CA GLY A 272 -4.19 9.21 1.37
C GLY A 272 -5.66 8.84 1.21
N ILE A 273 -5.92 7.79 0.44
CA ILE A 273 -7.27 7.31 0.15
C ILE A 273 -7.34 5.79 0.25
N ALA A 274 -8.43 5.28 0.79
CA ALA A 274 -8.74 3.85 0.80
C ALA A 274 -10.21 3.61 0.52
N ILE A 275 -10.50 2.52 -0.21
CA ILE A 275 -11.86 2.12 -0.56
C ILE A 275 -12.15 0.70 -0.08
N HIS A 276 -13.39 0.50 0.39
CA HIS A 276 -13.88 -0.81 0.77
C HIS A 276 -15.42 -0.83 0.75
N ASN A 277 -16.01 -1.83 0.09
CA ASN A 277 -17.46 -2.03 0.02
C ASN A 277 -18.27 -0.77 -0.36
N GLY A 278 -17.76 0.01 -1.32
CA GLY A 278 -18.41 1.23 -1.79
C GLY A 278 -18.17 2.47 -0.91
N TRP A 279 -17.46 2.32 0.21
CA TRP A 279 -17.01 3.44 1.02
C TRP A 279 -15.62 3.89 0.57
N CYS A 280 -15.45 5.20 0.43
CA CYS A 280 -14.19 5.87 0.21
C CYS A 280 -13.83 6.65 1.47
N ILE A 281 -12.64 6.47 2.00
CA ILE A 281 -12.09 7.27 3.09
C ILE A 281 -10.84 7.97 2.58
N ALA A 282 -10.82 9.30 2.70
CA ALA A 282 -9.66 10.12 2.43
C ALA A 282 -9.18 10.79 3.71
N VAL A 283 -7.88 10.83 3.92
CA VAL A 283 -7.25 11.40 5.12
C VAL A 283 -6.14 12.37 4.71
N GLY A 284 -5.83 13.33 5.58
CA GLY A 284 -4.77 14.28 5.25
C GLY A 284 -4.50 15.31 6.33
N ASP A 285 -4.22 16.54 5.90
CA ASP A 285 -3.76 17.62 6.74
C ASP A 285 -4.80 18.00 7.81
N ARG A 286 -4.32 18.42 9.00
CA ARG A 286 -5.12 18.80 10.17
C ARG A 286 -6.15 17.76 10.58
N ALA A 287 -5.75 16.50 10.53
CA ALA A 287 -6.58 15.35 10.84
C ALA A 287 -7.91 15.31 10.05
N ALA A 288 -7.92 15.83 8.83
CA ALA A 288 -9.07 15.69 7.94
C ALA A 288 -9.31 14.22 7.65
N ILE A 289 -10.49 13.72 7.98
CA ILE A 289 -10.95 12.38 7.62
C ILE A 289 -12.29 12.57 6.94
N LEU A 290 -12.28 12.38 5.62
CA LEU A 290 -13.46 12.49 4.79
C LEU A 290 -13.94 11.10 4.42
N MET A 291 -15.22 10.83 4.68
CA MET A 291 -15.88 9.60 4.27
C MET A 291 -16.92 9.93 3.22
N HIS A 292 -16.88 9.26 2.08
CA HIS A 292 -17.87 9.34 1.03
C HIS A 292 -18.55 7.98 0.86
N GLY A 293 -19.87 7.95 1.03
CA GLY A 293 -20.63 6.72 1.06
C GLY A 293 -21.24 6.32 -0.27
N VAL A 294 -21.88 5.15 -0.28
CA VAL A 294 -22.65 4.63 -1.41
C VAL A 294 -23.87 5.49 -1.75
N ASP A 295 -24.32 6.33 -0.81
CA ASP A 295 -25.39 7.31 -0.94
C ASP A 295 -24.94 8.62 -1.63
N ASN A 296 -23.69 8.69 -2.09
CA ASN A 296 -23.02 9.86 -2.63
C ASN A 296 -22.93 11.05 -1.65
N ALA A 297 -23.11 10.82 -0.36
CA ALA A 297 -22.95 11.83 0.67
C ALA A 297 -21.52 11.84 1.22
N SER A 298 -20.92 13.02 1.32
CA SER A 298 -19.62 13.22 1.96
C SER A 298 -19.82 13.64 3.42
N ARG A 299 -19.12 12.96 4.31
CA ARG A 299 -19.18 13.23 5.76
C ARG A 299 -17.78 13.47 6.28
N LEU A 300 -17.59 14.60 6.97
CA LEU A 300 -16.34 14.88 7.68
C LEU A 300 -16.41 14.21 9.06
N ILE A 301 -15.42 13.36 9.34
CA ILE A 301 -15.23 12.79 10.67
C ILE A 301 -14.25 13.69 11.41
N THR A 302 -14.75 14.46 12.37
CA THR A 302 -13.89 15.32 13.20
C THR A 302 -13.15 14.48 14.23
N SER A 303 -11.84 14.71 14.37
CA SER A 303 -11.03 14.12 15.44
C SER A 303 -10.57 15.20 16.42
N ASP A 304 -10.27 14.80 17.65
CA ASP A 304 -9.64 15.70 18.64
C ASP A 304 -8.16 15.97 18.31
N LEU A 305 -7.65 15.37 17.23
CA LEU A 305 -6.24 15.44 16.78
C LEU A 305 -6.01 16.58 15.77
N ARG A 306 -6.55 17.76 16.03
CA ARG A 306 -6.60 18.91 15.08
C ARG A 306 -5.24 19.35 14.52
N ASP A 307 -4.15 19.02 15.21
CA ASP A 307 -2.79 19.40 14.80
C ASP A 307 -2.02 18.23 14.13
N SER A 308 -2.67 17.09 13.93
CA SER A 308 -2.04 15.93 13.30
C SER A 308 -2.21 15.96 11.78
N VAL A 309 -1.20 15.44 11.07
CA VAL A 309 -1.25 15.17 9.63
C VAL A 309 -1.33 13.66 9.44
N PHE A 310 -2.32 13.19 8.70
CA PHE A 310 -2.40 11.79 8.27
C PHE A 310 -1.84 11.65 6.87
N SER A 311 -0.83 10.80 6.72
CA SER A 311 -0.14 10.56 5.46
C SER A 311 -0.65 9.31 4.73
N GLY A 312 -1.42 8.46 5.40
CA GLY A 312 -1.92 7.23 4.80
C GLY A 312 -3.09 6.62 5.54
N VAL A 313 -3.89 5.85 4.81
CA VAL A 313 -5.02 5.10 5.34
C VAL A 313 -5.16 3.75 4.64
N ALA A 314 -5.54 2.73 5.38
CA ALA A 314 -5.86 1.42 4.81
C ALA A 314 -6.99 0.74 5.61
N TRP A 315 -7.76 -0.14 4.96
CA TRP A 315 -8.82 -0.89 5.58
C TRP A 315 -8.28 -2.14 6.27
N SER A 316 -8.41 -2.21 7.60
CA SER A 316 -8.26 -3.47 8.34
C SER A 316 -9.60 -4.23 8.31
N ARG A 317 -9.59 -5.50 8.77
CA ARG A 317 -10.85 -6.28 8.88
C ARG A 317 -11.89 -5.63 9.79
N LYS A 318 -11.49 -4.80 10.74
CA LYS A 318 -12.37 -4.23 11.77
C LYS A 318 -12.78 -2.80 11.46
N ALA A 319 -11.85 -2.01 10.94
CA ALA A 319 -12.04 -0.60 10.70
C ALA A 319 -10.89 -0.05 9.84
N PRO A 320 -11.06 1.10 9.18
CA PRO A 320 -9.94 1.81 8.57
C PRO A 320 -8.96 2.27 9.63
N ILE A 321 -7.67 2.19 9.30
CA ILE A 321 -6.57 2.68 10.12
C ILE A 321 -5.89 3.81 9.38
N ALA A 322 -5.86 4.99 9.98
CA ALA A 322 -5.09 6.15 9.52
C ALA A 322 -3.77 6.26 10.28
N VAL A 323 -2.72 6.64 9.58
CA VAL A 323 -1.37 6.80 10.14
C VAL A 323 -0.79 8.16 9.73
N GLY A 324 0.10 8.72 10.55
CA GLY A 324 0.63 10.03 10.23
C GLY A 324 1.75 10.53 11.13
N ALA A 325 1.86 11.85 11.21
CA ALA A 325 2.88 12.54 11.96
C ALA A 325 2.86 12.19 13.46
N ALA A 326 4.01 12.38 14.11
CA ALA A 326 4.20 12.15 15.54
C ALA A 326 3.83 10.73 16.03
N GLY A 327 4.02 9.72 15.16
CA GLY A 327 3.73 8.34 15.48
C GLY A 327 2.22 8.04 15.62
N THR A 328 1.37 8.88 15.04
CA THR A 328 -0.08 8.78 15.19
C THR A 328 -0.65 7.57 14.42
N ILE A 329 -1.38 6.71 15.12
CA ILE A 329 -2.16 5.59 14.55
C ILE A 329 -3.58 5.70 15.07
N VAL A 330 -4.57 5.80 14.17
CA VAL A 330 -5.98 5.98 14.52
C VAL A 330 -6.86 4.93 13.86
N SER A 331 -7.65 4.22 14.66
CA SER A 331 -8.72 3.36 14.15
C SER A 331 -9.99 4.19 13.98
N ILE A 332 -10.47 4.31 12.74
CA ILE A 332 -11.66 5.11 12.42
C ILE A 332 -12.91 4.26 12.68
N LYS A 333 -13.68 4.62 13.70
CA LYS A 333 -14.95 3.95 13.99
C LYS A 333 -16.03 4.45 13.04
N LEU A 334 -16.58 3.54 12.24
CA LEU A 334 -17.77 3.80 11.44
C LEU A 334 -18.96 3.48 12.35
N SER A 335 -19.76 4.49 12.75
CA SER A 335 -20.98 4.23 13.50
C SER A 335 -21.98 3.46 12.61
N GLU A 336 -22.60 2.41 13.14
CA GLU A 336 -23.65 1.65 12.45
C GLU A 336 -24.91 2.47 12.16
N SER A 337 -24.98 3.71 12.62
CA SER A 337 -26.12 4.62 12.45
C SER A 337 -26.19 5.35 11.10
N ALA A 338 -25.67 4.76 10.03
CA ALA A 338 -25.91 5.29 8.68
C ALA A 338 -27.39 5.19 8.24
N ASN A 339 -28.29 4.71 9.12
CA ASN A 339 -29.73 4.58 8.85
C ASN A 339 -30.62 5.53 9.66
N THR A 340 -30.07 6.43 10.47
CA THR A 340 -30.86 7.47 11.17
C THR A 340 -30.07 8.78 11.20
N ASP A 341 -30.75 9.89 11.09
CA ASP A 341 -30.34 11.30 10.98
C ASP A 341 -29.48 11.85 12.15
N GLU A 342 -28.73 11.00 12.85
CA GLU A 342 -27.89 11.44 13.97
C GLU A 342 -26.41 11.58 13.55
N ARG A 343 -25.86 12.76 13.85
CA ARG A 343 -24.46 13.13 13.63
C ARG A 343 -23.53 12.10 14.28
N PRO A 344 -22.48 11.61 13.58
CA PRO A 344 -21.49 10.71 14.18
C PRO A 344 -20.77 11.43 15.33
N THR A 345 -20.91 10.90 16.52
CA THR A 345 -20.26 11.40 17.73
C THR A 345 -18.92 10.70 17.92
N SER A 346 -17.86 11.52 17.95
CA SER A 346 -16.49 11.31 18.48
C SER A 346 -15.71 10.05 18.12
N LEU A 347 -14.47 10.30 17.66
CA LEU A 347 -13.38 9.33 17.60
C LEU A 347 -12.92 8.93 19.02
N ALA A 348 -12.81 7.63 19.29
CA ALA A 348 -12.05 7.17 20.44
C ALA A 348 -10.62 6.87 19.99
N VAL A 349 -9.67 7.65 20.46
CA VAL A 349 -8.23 7.42 20.34
C VAL A 349 -7.83 6.45 21.45
N ARG A 350 -7.10 5.39 21.12
CA ARG A 350 -6.37 4.54 22.07
C ARG A 350 -4.93 4.36 21.61
#